data_c5c81d5a64b6bf2157082c401ff94777
#
_entry.id   c5c81d5a64b6bf2157082c401ff94777
#
_cell.length_a   1.000
_cell.length_b   1.000
_cell.length_c   1.000
_cell.angle_alpha   90.00
_cell.angle_beta   90.00
_cell.angle_gamma   90.00
#
_symmetry.space_group_name_H-M   'P 1'
#
loop_
_entity.id
_entity.type
_entity.pdbx_description
1 polymer ?
#
loop_
_entity_poly.entity_id
_entity_poly.type
_entity_poly.pdbx_seq_one_letter_code
_entity_poly.pdbx_strand_id
1 'polypeptide(L)'
;IEKGEESVLDRMCIALYSYAFGHPPDWGRGGSSAWPASKPYQTPPGSQDQRGFWSFDWYGEVLMEVLGRIPEMIMIAGGARRSEINANEGEVMELAWHTTCNTSIARAMHSGHLPATLLNTNFWVMVSSMGTEDEKDCWYSVGGKSVPAVDELKSLATISANAGRQGERSYFESLRPVKVLRHYVLLPNFDWGRSEWHWDAAGPYVRQEGASCGYSVDAALQAEKVTIVGGEDEIGYEVVHQLEQAGCIVTRIKDEMMVNVANHGGLVLEPEKAKKI
;
A
#
# COMPACT_ATOMS: atom_id res chain seq x y z
N ILE A 1 14.72 26.49 -2.97
CA ILE A 1 13.42 25.90 -2.52
C ILE A 1 12.83 26.89 -1.52
N GLU A 2 11.65 27.45 -1.81
CA GLU A 2 10.97 28.38 -0.89
C GLU A 2 10.47 27.64 0.36
N LYS A 3 10.44 28.32 1.52
CA LYS A 3 10.09 27.74 2.84
C LYS A 3 8.78 26.91 2.89
N GLY A 4 7.89 27.03 1.91
CA GLY A 4 6.65 26.25 1.81
C GLY A 4 6.81 24.90 1.10
N GLU A 5 7.85 24.72 0.30
CA GLU A 5 8.09 23.51 -0.49
C GLU A 5 8.82 22.43 0.30
N GLU A 6 9.65 22.82 1.29
CA GLU A 6 10.32 21.88 2.19
C GLU A 6 9.33 20.97 2.92
N SER A 7 8.19 21.50 3.37
CA SER A 7 7.18 20.71 4.09
C SER A 7 6.47 19.68 3.22
N VAL A 8 6.40 19.88 1.90
CA VAL A 8 5.85 18.91 0.94
C VAL A 8 6.87 17.80 0.69
N LEU A 9 8.14 18.19 0.46
CA LEU A 9 9.22 17.24 0.25
C LEU A 9 9.44 16.34 1.45
N ASP A 10 9.28 16.86 2.68
CA ASP A 10 9.42 16.08 3.92
C ASP A 10 8.40 14.95 4.06
N ARG A 11 7.26 15.08 3.40
CA ARG A 11 6.18 14.06 3.37
C ARG A 11 6.17 13.23 2.09
N MET A 12 7.14 13.45 1.21
CA MET A 12 7.22 12.74 -0.06
C MET A 12 7.62 11.28 0.17
N CYS A 13 6.87 10.37 -0.43
CA CYS A 13 7.20 8.98 -0.59
C CYS A 13 7.34 8.67 -2.09
N ILE A 14 8.36 7.91 -2.45
CA ILE A 14 8.62 7.54 -3.85
C ILE A 14 7.94 6.20 -4.14
N ALA A 15 7.07 6.19 -5.15
CA ALA A 15 6.48 4.97 -5.69
C ALA A 15 7.37 4.45 -6.83
N LEU A 16 7.73 3.18 -6.78
CA LEU A 16 8.65 2.59 -7.77
C LEU A 16 8.20 1.20 -8.24
N TYR A 17 8.74 0.83 -9.39
CA TYR A 17 8.69 -0.52 -9.93
C TYR A 17 10.09 -1.12 -9.87
N SER A 18 10.21 -2.34 -9.31
CA SER A 18 11.50 -3.00 -9.08
C SER A 18 11.45 -4.46 -9.53
N TYR A 19 11.41 -4.65 -10.84
CA TYR A 19 11.41 -5.99 -11.43
C TYR A 19 12.85 -6.54 -11.54
N ALA A 20 12.97 -7.87 -11.56
CA ALA A 20 14.25 -8.54 -11.72
C ALA A 20 14.77 -8.51 -13.16
N PHE A 21 13.90 -8.33 -14.16
CA PHE A 21 14.24 -8.29 -15.60
C PHE A 21 15.09 -9.48 -16.09
N GLY A 22 14.84 -10.68 -15.54
CA GLY A 22 15.60 -11.86 -15.86
C GLY A 22 16.99 -11.95 -15.20
N HIS A 23 17.34 -10.97 -14.37
CA HIS A 23 18.60 -10.95 -13.63
C HIS A 23 18.48 -11.65 -12.26
N PRO A 24 19.60 -12.08 -11.65
CA PRO A 24 19.62 -12.59 -10.29
C PRO A 24 19.00 -11.61 -9.28
N PRO A 25 18.47 -12.11 -8.14
CA PRO A 25 17.75 -11.29 -7.17
C PRO A 25 18.59 -10.19 -6.50
N ASP A 26 19.92 -10.27 -6.59
CA ASP A 26 20.90 -9.30 -6.06
C ASP A 26 21.48 -8.37 -7.13
N TRP A 27 21.00 -8.45 -8.37
CA TRP A 27 21.51 -7.62 -9.46
C TRP A 27 21.31 -6.13 -9.18
N GLY A 28 22.38 -5.36 -9.39
CA GLY A 28 22.40 -3.91 -9.21
C GLY A 28 22.55 -3.44 -7.77
N ARG A 29 22.69 -4.38 -6.81
CA ARG A 29 22.82 -4.05 -5.40
C ARG A 29 24.02 -3.14 -5.12
N GLY A 30 23.81 -2.12 -4.31
CA GLY A 30 24.81 -1.14 -3.92
C GLY A 30 24.96 0.03 -4.91
N GLY A 31 24.10 0.10 -5.91
CA GLY A 31 23.98 1.27 -6.79
C GLY A 31 25.23 1.57 -7.61
N SER A 32 25.41 2.83 -8.01
CA SER A 32 26.58 3.28 -8.76
C SER A 32 27.88 3.25 -7.93
N SER A 33 27.75 3.28 -6.62
CA SER A 33 28.89 3.16 -5.71
C SER A 33 29.55 1.78 -5.81
N ALA A 34 28.77 0.71 -5.94
CA ALA A 34 29.28 -0.64 -6.18
C ALA A 34 29.65 -0.88 -7.65
N TRP A 35 28.98 -0.21 -8.57
CA TRP A 35 29.10 -0.41 -10.01
C TRP A 35 29.46 0.87 -10.77
N PRO A 36 30.61 1.53 -10.46
CA PRO A 36 30.93 2.87 -10.98
C PRO A 36 31.19 2.93 -12.49
N ALA A 37 31.47 1.78 -13.11
CA ALA A 37 31.67 1.69 -14.56
C ALA A 37 30.35 1.72 -15.35
N SER A 38 29.23 1.41 -14.71
CA SER A 38 27.92 1.44 -15.35
C SER A 38 27.40 2.85 -15.52
N LYS A 39 26.79 3.11 -16.67
CA LYS A 39 26.12 4.37 -17.01
C LYS A 39 24.66 4.06 -17.37
N PRO A 40 23.75 5.03 -17.32
CA PRO A 40 22.32 4.81 -17.59
C PRO A 40 22.02 4.09 -18.91
N TYR A 41 22.91 4.18 -19.89
CA TYR A 41 22.72 3.60 -21.23
C TYR A 41 23.78 2.58 -21.62
N GLN A 42 24.73 2.27 -20.73
CA GLN A 42 25.82 1.38 -21.02
C GLN A 42 26.29 0.61 -19.80
N THR A 43 26.20 -0.71 -19.87
CA THR A 43 26.69 -1.61 -18.83
C THR A 43 27.88 -2.37 -19.40
N PRO A 44 29.12 -2.09 -18.93
CA PRO A 44 30.31 -2.82 -19.38
C PRO A 44 30.24 -4.31 -19.01
N PRO A 45 30.92 -5.19 -19.75
CA PRO A 45 31.03 -6.59 -19.38
C PRO A 45 31.58 -6.77 -17.96
N GLY A 46 30.91 -7.62 -17.18
CA GLY A 46 31.26 -7.88 -15.78
C GLY A 46 30.75 -6.83 -14.77
N SER A 47 30.05 -5.81 -15.24
CA SER A 47 29.36 -4.83 -14.38
C SER A 47 27.86 -5.14 -14.29
N GLN A 48 27.20 -4.57 -13.27
CA GLN A 48 25.76 -4.59 -13.12
C GLN A 48 25.18 -3.18 -13.23
N ASP A 49 23.88 -3.05 -13.40
CA ASP A 49 23.22 -1.76 -13.60
C ASP A 49 21.90 -1.67 -12.83
N GLN A 50 21.18 -0.57 -13.04
CA GLN A 50 19.90 -0.28 -12.40
C GLN A 50 18.72 -1.15 -12.86
N ARG A 51 18.90 -2.01 -13.87
CA ARG A 51 17.88 -2.89 -14.41
C ARG A 51 17.82 -4.20 -13.64
N GLY A 52 17.30 -4.14 -12.41
CA GLY A 52 17.15 -5.28 -11.53
C GLY A 52 16.33 -4.94 -10.31
N PHE A 53 16.11 -5.93 -9.44
CA PHE A 53 15.31 -5.71 -8.23
C PHE A 53 15.90 -4.60 -7.33
N TRP A 54 17.21 -4.41 -7.29
CA TRP A 54 17.89 -3.40 -6.47
C TRP A 54 17.95 -2.00 -7.12
N SER A 55 17.07 -1.70 -8.08
CA SER A 55 16.96 -0.38 -8.71
C SER A 55 16.75 0.76 -7.69
N PHE A 56 16.17 0.49 -6.53
CA PHE A 56 15.97 1.47 -5.45
C PHE A 56 17.28 1.99 -4.84
N ASP A 57 18.39 1.23 -4.88
CA ASP A 57 19.70 1.73 -4.46
C ASP A 57 20.15 2.87 -5.38
N TRP A 58 19.96 2.70 -6.71
CA TRP A 58 20.28 3.69 -7.72
C TRP A 58 19.39 4.95 -7.60
N TYR A 59 18.08 4.76 -7.36
CA TYR A 59 17.18 5.88 -7.07
C TYR A 59 17.58 6.60 -5.78
N GLY A 60 17.97 5.86 -4.74
CA GLY A 60 18.43 6.42 -3.47
C GLY A 60 19.64 7.33 -3.64
N GLU A 61 20.62 6.96 -4.46
CA GLU A 61 21.79 7.80 -4.75
C GLU A 61 21.40 9.11 -5.44
N VAL A 62 20.54 9.04 -6.47
CA VAL A 62 20.05 10.25 -7.17
C VAL A 62 19.25 11.15 -6.23
N LEU A 63 18.38 10.55 -5.39
CA LEU A 63 17.60 11.31 -4.43
C LEU A 63 18.47 11.95 -3.36
N MET A 64 19.50 11.26 -2.89
CA MET A 64 20.49 11.84 -1.97
C MET A 64 21.24 13.02 -2.60
N GLU A 65 21.64 12.92 -3.87
CA GLU A 65 22.31 14.00 -4.58
C GLU A 65 21.42 15.22 -4.76
N VAL A 66 20.14 15.00 -5.13
CA VAL A 66 19.22 16.11 -5.47
C VAL A 66 18.55 16.70 -4.22
N LEU A 67 18.16 15.87 -3.25
CA LEU A 67 17.36 16.29 -2.08
C LEU A 67 18.18 16.34 -0.79
N GLY A 68 19.42 15.83 -0.78
CA GLY A 68 20.25 15.69 0.42
C GLY A 68 19.75 14.61 1.38
N ARG A 69 18.76 13.81 0.99
CA ARG A 69 18.20 12.70 1.77
C ARG A 69 17.55 11.65 0.87
N ILE A 70 17.34 10.47 1.38
CA ILE A 70 16.57 9.41 0.71
C ILE A 70 15.18 9.36 1.35
N PRO A 71 14.11 9.77 0.64
CA PRO A 71 12.74 9.60 1.10
C PRO A 71 12.37 8.12 1.25
N GLU A 72 11.31 7.85 1.99
CA GLU A 72 10.70 6.51 2.00
C GLU A 72 10.24 6.11 0.60
N MET A 73 10.35 4.81 0.31
CA MET A 73 10.00 4.24 -0.98
C MET A 73 8.95 3.14 -0.79
N ILE A 74 7.96 3.13 -1.67
CA ILE A 74 6.93 2.09 -1.75
C ILE A 74 7.08 1.40 -3.10
N MET A 75 7.29 0.09 -3.07
CA MET A 75 7.26 -0.72 -4.27
C MET A 75 5.80 -1.00 -4.66
N ILE A 76 5.37 -0.46 -5.80
CA ILE A 76 4.03 -0.71 -6.36
C ILE A 76 3.97 -2.11 -6.93
N ALA A 77 4.99 -2.49 -7.68
CA ALA A 77 5.15 -3.83 -8.23
C ALA A 77 6.63 -4.14 -8.45
N GLY A 78 6.99 -5.40 -8.33
CA GLY A 78 8.37 -5.83 -8.48
C GLY A 78 8.55 -7.34 -8.39
N GLY A 79 9.77 -7.76 -8.12
CA GLY A 79 10.17 -9.15 -8.07
C GLY A 79 10.43 -9.74 -9.46
N ALA A 80 10.49 -11.04 -9.52
CA ALA A 80 10.73 -11.80 -10.75
C ALA A 80 9.42 -12.20 -11.41
N ARG A 81 9.31 -11.99 -12.71
CA ARG A 81 8.16 -12.41 -13.53
C ARG A 81 8.57 -13.58 -14.42
N ARG A 82 7.68 -14.53 -14.61
CA ARG A 82 7.93 -15.69 -15.49
C ARG A 82 8.14 -15.27 -16.95
N SER A 83 7.48 -14.21 -17.38
CA SER A 83 7.60 -13.64 -18.71
C SER A 83 8.99 -13.05 -19.01
N GLU A 84 9.81 -12.80 -17.99
CA GLU A 84 11.17 -12.26 -18.16
C GLU A 84 12.19 -13.32 -18.61
N ILE A 85 11.85 -14.60 -18.46
CA ILE A 85 12.70 -15.72 -18.89
C ILE A 85 12.41 -16.06 -20.34
N ASN A 86 13.47 -16.40 -21.08
CA ASN A 86 13.35 -16.78 -22.47
C ASN A 86 12.44 -18.00 -22.63
N ALA A 87 11.43 -17.90 -23.47
CA ALA A 87 10.46 -18.97 -23.73
C ALA A 87 11.09 -20.31 -24.18
N ASN A 88 12.32 -20.27 -24.67
CA ASN A 88 13.05 -21.48 -25.08
C ASN A 88 13.59 -22.29 -23.89
N GLU A 89 13.62 -21.76 -22.68
CA GLU A 89 14.13 -22.44 -21.50
C GLU A 89 13.11 -23.41 -20.87
N GLY A 90 11.84 -23.31 -21.26
CA GLY A 90 10.76 -24.17 -20.81
C GLY A 90 10.17 -23.80 -19.44
N GLU A 91 8.94 -24.22 -19.23
CA GLU A 91 8.13 -23.86 -18.05
C GLU A 91 8.76 -24.24 -16.70
N VAL A 92 9.46 -25.36 -16.65
CA VAL A 92 10.12 -25.83 -15.41
C VAL A 92 11.20 -24.86 -14.96
N MET A 93 12.02 -24.38 -15.89
CA MET A 93 13.07 -23.40 -15.60
C MET A 93 12.49 -22.05 -15.22
N GLU A 94 11.45 -21.61 -15.91
CA GLU A 94 10.71 -20.37 -15.58
C GLU A 94 10.18 -20.39 -14.15
N LEU A 95 9.50 -21.47 -13.76
CA LEU A 95 8.95 -21.65 -12.42
C LEU A 95 10.04 -21.75 -11.34
N ALA A 96 11.13 -22.45 -11.62
CA ALA A 96 12.26 -22.58 -10.70
C ALA A 96 12.93 -21.23 -10.46
N TRP A 97 13.20 -20.48 -11.53
CA TRP A 97 13.78 -19.14 -11.43
C TRP A 97 12.85 -18.16 -10.69
N HIS A 98 11.58 -18.09 -11.08
CA HIS A 98 10.56 -17.27 -10.45
C HIS A 98 10.47 -17.56 -8.94
N THR A 99 10.44 -18.84 -8.57
CA THR A 99 10.38 -19.27 -7.16
C THR A 99 11.63 -18.86 -6.41
N THR A 100 12.82 -19.19 -6.94
CA THR A 100 14.09 -18.90 -6.28
C THR A 100 14.31 -17.40 -6.10
N CYS A 101 14.04 -16.61 -7.14
CA CYS A 101 14.23 -15.17 -7.11
C CYS A 101 13.29 -14.50 -6.09
N ASN A 102 11.98 -14.75 -6.20
CA ASN A 102 11.00 -14.11 -5.30
C ASN A 102 11.15 -14.57 -3.85
N THR A 103 11.50 -15.83 -3.61
CA THR A 103 11.78 -16.32 -2.26
C THR A 103 13.05 -15.68 -1.68
N SER A 104 14.08 -15.47 -2.48
CA SER A 104 15.31 -14.77 -2.05
C SER A 104 15.03 -13.32 -1.68
N ILE A 105 14.23 -12.61 -2.47
CA ILE A 105 13.78 -11.24 -2.18
C ILE A 105 12.98 -11.20 -0.87
N ALA A 106 12.01 -12.09 -0.69
CA ALA A 106 11.21 -12.16 0.53
C ALA A 106 12.06 -12.47 1.78
N ARG A 107 13.04 -13.35 1.65
CA ARG A 107 14.02 -13.64 2.72
C ARG A 107 14.88 -12.42 3.05
N ALA A 108 15.34 -11.68 2.03
CA ALA A 108 16.12 -10.46 2.24
C ALA A 108 15.31 -9.39 2.99
N MET A 109 14.01 -9.24 2.68
CA MET A 109 13.13 -8.35 3.42
C MET A 109 12.93 -8.83 4.86
N HIS A 110 12.57 -10.10 5.04
CA HIS A 110 12.33 -10.68 6.35
C HIS A 110 13.54 -10.59 7.30
N SER A 111 14.75 -10.75 6.76
CA SER A 111 16.00 -10.66 7.53
C SER A 111 16.56 -9.24 7.68
N GLY A 112 15.83 -8.21 7.22
CA GLY A 112 16.27 -6.81 7.32
C GLY A 112 17.46 -6.45 6.42
N HIS A 113 17.69 -7.21 5.35
CA HIS A 113 18.77 -6.94 4.41
C HIS A 113 18.42 -5.89 3.35
N LEU A 114 17.13 -5.53 3.23
CA LEU A 114 16.71 -4.41 2.38
C LEU A 114 16.88 -3.08 3.12
N PRO A 115 17.09 -1.95 2.41
CA PRO A 115 17.18 -0.65 3.05
C PRO A 115 15.92 -0.31 3.87
N ALA A 116 16.11 0.29 5.03
CA ALA A 116 14.99 0.71 5.89
C ALA A 116 14.07 1.75 5.23
N THR A 117 14.56 2.45 4.21
CA THR A 117 13.77 3.37 3.39
C THR A 117 12.80 2.68 2.44
N LEU A 118 12.96 1.38 2.16
CA LEU A 118 12.02 0.60 1.38
C LEU A 118 10.99 -0.04 2.31
N LEU A 119 9.77 0.52 2.33
CA LEU A 119 8.74 0.17 3.29
C LEU A 119 8.07 -1.18 3.02
N ASN A 120 8.05 -1.63 1.76
CA ASN A 120 7.40 -2.87 1.35
C ASN A 120 8.03 -3.49 0.12
N THR A 121 7.71 -4.77 -0.13
CA THR A 121 7.93 -5.43 -1.41
C THR A 121 6.61 -6.01 -1.92
N ASN A 122 6.18 -5.59 -3.11
CA ASN A 122 5.00 -6.12 -3.77
C ASN A 122 5.41 -6.91 -5.00
N PHE A 123 4.98 -8.16 -5.05
CA PHE A 123 5.23 -9.02 -6.20
C PHE A 123 4.15 -8.90 -7.25
N TRP A 124 4.53 -8.88 -8.51
CA TRP A 124 3.63 -8.90 -9.66
C TRP A 124 3.45 -10.32 -10.15
N VAL A 125 2.26 -10.84 -10.37
CA VAL A 125 0.91 -10.37 -10.05
C VAL A 125 0.13 -11.53 -9.41
N MET A 126 -0.73 -11.24 -8.45
CA MET A 126 -1.48 -12.31 -7.76
C MET A 126 -2.39 -13.08 -8.72
N VAL A 127 -3.24 -12.39 -9.45
CA VAL A 127 -4.17 -12.93 -10.46
C VAL A 127 -4.34 -11.95 -11.59
N SER A 128 -4.65 -12.46 -12.80
CA SER A 128 -5.00 -11.66 -13.97
C SER A 128 -6.09 -12.37 -14.77
N SER A 129 -6.73 -11.67 -15.71
CA SER A 129 -7.71 -12.26 -16.60
C SER A 129 -7.06 -13.17 -17.66
N MET A 130 -7.79 -14.21 -18.08
CA MET A 130 -7.34 -15.09 -19.17
C MET A 130 -7.11 -14.29 -20.45
N GLY A 131 -6.04 -14.63 -21.17
CA GLY A 131 -5.69 -14.00 -22.44
C GLY A 131 -5.05 -12.62 -22.33
N THR A 132 -4.73 -12.16 -21.13
CA THR A 132 -3.94 -10.93 -20.92
C THR A 132 -2.44 -11.23 -20.95
N GLU A 133 -1.63 -10.19 -21.19
CA GLU A 133 -0.16 -10.30 -21.18
C GLU A 133 0.37 -10.80 -19.83
N ASP A 134 -0.33 -10.47 -18.73
CA ASP A 134 0.06 -10.82 -17.37
C ASP A 134 -0.38 -12.25 -16.95
N GLU A 135 -1.13 -12.97 -17.77
CA GLU A 135 -1.62 -14.31 -17.40
C GLU A 135 -0.48 -15.28 -17.04
N LYS A 136 0.62 -15.21 -17.79
CA LYS A 136 1.81 -16.03 -17.54
C LYS A 136 2.46 -15.69 -16.18
N ASP A 137 2.37 -14.45 -15.72
CA ASP A 137 3.00 -13.95 -14.50
C ASP A 137 2.14 -14.15 -13.26
N CYS A 138 0.91 -14.68 -13.40
CA CYS A 138 0.01 -14.93 -12.29
C CYS A 138 0.57 -15.94 -11.30
N TRP A 139 0.46 -15.60 -10.01
CA TRP A 139 0.80 -16.48 -8.91
C TRP A 139 -0.29 -17.53 -8.64
N TYR A 140 -1.53 -17.21 -9.01
CA TYR A 140 -2.66 -18.13 -9.01
C TYR A 140 -3.31 -18.15 -10.38
N SER A 141 -3.47 -19.36 -10.93
CA SER A 141 -4.26 -19.54 -12.15
C SER A 141 -5.74 -19.32 -11.90
N VAL A 142 -6.51 -19.13 -12.96
CA VAL A 142 -7.99 -19.01 -12.90
C VAL A 142 -8.63 -20.21 -12.20
N GLY A 143 -8.02 -21.40 -12.27
CA GLY A 143 -8.46 -22.60 -11.54
C GLY A 143 -8.03 -22.66 -10.07
N GLY A 144 -7.40 -21.60 -9.54
CA GLY A 144 -6.96 -21.53 -8.14
C GLY A 144 -5.66 -22.29 -7.84
N LYS A 145 -4.99 -22.88 -8.84
CA LYS A 145 -3.68 -23.52 -8.67
C LYS A 145 -2.60 -22.44 -8.51
N SER A 146 -1.82 -22.52 -7.43
CA SER A 146 -0.70 -21.62 -7.16
C SER A 146 0.59 -22.06 -7.83
N VAL A 147 1.49 -21.08 -8.07
CA VAL A 147 2.90 -21.37 -8.42
C VAL A 147 3.68 -21.80 -7.18
N PRO A 148 4.80 -22.53 -7.33
CA PRO A 148 5.57 -23.03 -6.18
C PRO A 148 6.07 -21.94 -5.23
N ALA A 149 6.33 -20.73 -5.72
CA ALA A 149 6.72 -19.58 -4.90
C ALA A 149 5.75 -19.29 -3.75
N VAL A 150 4.44 -19.53 -3.95
CA VAL A 150 3.41 -19.32 -2.92
C VAL A 150 3.64 -20.23 -1.71
N ASP A 151 3.94 -21.50 -1.94
CA ASP A 151 4.14 -22.47 -0.86
C ASP A 151 5.45 -22.20 -0.12
N GLU A 152 6.50 -21.79 -0.83
CA GLU A 152 7.75 -21.33 -0.22
C GLU A 152 7.55 -20.10 0.66
N LEU A 153 6.79 -19.10 0.20
CA LEU A 153 6.49 -17.90 1.01
C LEU A 153 5.63 -18.23 2.24
N LYS A 154 4.66 -19.13 2.11
CA LYS A 154 3.89 -19.62 3.27
C LYS A 154 4.78 -20.30 4.30
N SER A 155 5.76 -21.08 3.86
CA SER A 155 6.71 -21.74 4.76
C SER A 155 7.58 -20.74 5.51
N LEU A 156 8.03 -19.64 4.85
CA LEU A 156 8.76 -18.55 5.48
C LEU A 156 7.93 -17.85 6.54
N ALA A 157 6.67 -17.55 6.25
CA ALA A 157 5.74 -16.94 7.20
C ALA A 157 5.50 -17.84 8.42
N THR A 158 5.42 -19.16 8.22
CA THR A 158 5.24 -20.15 9.31
C THR A 158 6.48 -20.23 10.19
N ILE A 159 7.68 -20.18 9.63
CA ILE A 159 8.94 -20.16 10.39
C ILE A 159 8.99 -18.90 11.26
N SER A 160 8.66 -17.75 10.69
CA SER A 160 8.56 -16.49 11.43
C SER A 160 7.55 -16.57 12.58
N ALA A 161 6.34 -17.05 12.32
CA ALA A 161 5.31 -17.21 13.33
C ALA A 161 5.71 -18.16 14.47
N ASN A 162 6.52 -19.17 14.20
CA ASN A 162 7.01 -20.10 15.21
C ASN A 162 8.20 -19.55 16.02
N ALA A 163 9.09 -18.76 15.39
CA ALA A 163 10.19 -18.08 16.06
C ALA A 163 9.71 -16.93 16.95
N GLY A 164 8.62 -16.27 16.54
CA GLY A 164 8.08 -15.08 17.17
C GLY A 164 7.13 -15.30 18.34
N ARG A 165 6.65 -16.53 18.62
CA ARG A 165 5.63 -16.78 19.66
C ARG A 165 6.01 -16.34 21.07
N GLN A 166 7.27 -16.07 21.35
CA GLN A 166 7.71 -15.51 22.65
C GLN A 166 7.93 -14.00 22.66
N GLY A 167 8.11 -13.35 21.51
CA GLY A 167 8.29 -11.89 21.39
C GLY A 167 7.13 -11.14 20.72
N GLU A 168 6.34 -11.83 19.89
CA GLU A 168 5.37 -11.23 18.97
C GLU A 168 4.06 -10.77 19.61
N ARG A 169 3.67 -11.32 20.77
CA ARG A 169 2.45 -10.85 21.45
C ARG A 169 2.51 -9.36 21.78
N SER A 170 3.69 -8.85 22.09
CA SER A 170 3.89 -7.43 22.36
C SER A 170 4.03 -6.57 21.08
N TYR A 171 4.53 -7.14 19.98
CA TYR A 171 4.71 -6.42 18.72
C TYR A 171 3.39 -6.30 17.95
N PHE A 172 2.59 -7.37 17.86
CA PHE A 172 1.26 -7.31 17.23
C PHE A 172 0.21 -6.62 18.11
N GLU A 173 0.33 -6.65 19.43
CA GLU A 173 -0.49 -5.81 20.31
C GLU A 173 -0.09 -4.33 20.23
N SER A 174 1.16 -4.01 19.85
CA SER A 174 1.58 -2.64 19.55
C SER A 174 1.23 -2.19 18.11
N LEU A 175 1.02 -3.12 17.18
CA LEU A 175 0.41 -2.89 15.89
C LEU A 175 -1.12 -2.90 16.02
N ARG A 176 -1.68 -1.99 16.84
CA ARG A 176 -3.02 -1.51 16.50
C ARG A 176 -2.93 -1.12 15.03
N PRO A 177 -3.91 -1.51 14.18
CA PRO A 177 -3.90 -1.11 12.79
C PRO A 177 -3.65 0.39 12.78
N VAL A 178 -2.49 0.80 12.26
CA VAL A 178 -2.15 2.21 12.17
C VAL A 178 -3.22 2.81 11.28
N LYS A 179 -4.10 3.57 11.89
CA LYS A 179 -5.18 4.22 11.16
C LYS A 179 -4.53 5.22 10.20
N VAL A 180 -4.53 4.89 8.93
CA VAL A 180 -3.85 5.65 7.87
C VAL A 180 -4.51 7.01 7.65
N LEU A 181 -5.83 7.08 7.95
CA LEU A 181 -6.61 8.30 7.82
C LEU A 181 -6.90 8.88 9.21
N ARG A 182 -6.65 10.16 9.39
CA ARG A 182 -7.00 10.87 10.64
C ARG A 182 -8.50 10.99 10.78
N HIS A 183 -9.20 11.37 9.69
CA HIS A 183 -10.62 11.60 9.68
C HIS A 183 -11.21 11.22 8.33
N TYR A 184 -12.28 10.44 8.33
CA TYR A 184 -13.02 10.05 7.13
C TYR A 184 -14.50 10.40 7.30
N VAL A 185 -15.08 11.05 6.29
CA VAL A 185 -16.51 11.32 6.19
C VAL A 185 -17.12 10.26 5.30
N LEU A 186 -17.94 9.40 5.90
CA LEU A 186 -18.61 8.31 5.21
C LEU A 186 -20.01 8.78 4.76
N LEU A 187 -20.21 8.77 3.45
CA LEU A 187 -21.46 9.10 2.79
C LEU A 187 -22.25 7.83 2.44
N PRO A 188 -23.61 7.91 2.41
CA PRO A 188 -24.43 6.78 2.04
C PRO A 188 -24.27 6.43 0.55
N ASN A 189 -24.28 5.12 0.28
CA ASN A 189 -24.26 4.56 -1.07
C ASN A 189 -25.56 3.77 -1.27
N PHE A 190 -26.36 4.18 -2.23
CA PHE A 190 -27.67 3.61 -2.49
C PHE A 190 -27.61 2.64 -3.70
N ASP A 191 -28.58 1.72 -3.79
CA ASP A 191 -28.69 0.78 -4.91
C ASP A 191 -28.87 1.48 -6.26
N TRP A 192 -29.47 2.66 -6.26
CA TRP A 192 -29.68 3.50 -7.44
C TRP A 192 -28.48 4.41 -7.76
N GLY A 193 -27.47 4.47 -6.92
CA GLY A 193 -26.25 5.25 -7.11
C GLY A 193 -25.88 6.15 -5.94
N ARG A 194 -24.93 7.05 -6.18
CA ARG A 194 -24.37 7.98 -5.20
C ARG A 194 -25.18 9.26 -5.18
N SER A 195 -25.48 9.76 -4.00
CA SER A 195 -26.21 11.01 -3.82
C SER A 195 -25.27 12.22 -3.94
N GLU A 196 -25.41 13.01 -4.98
CA GLU A 196 -24.68 14.27 -5.15
C GLU A 196 -25.04 15.26 -4.04
N TRP A 197 -26.27 15.22 -3.55
CA TRP A 197 -26.72 16.08 -2.47
C TRP A 197 -25.93 15.86 -1.16
N HIS A 198 -25.67 14.61 -0.78
CA HIS A 198 -24.86 14.31 0.40
C HIS A 198 -23.41 14.78 0.21
N TRP A 199 -22.91 14.66 -1.01
CA TRP A 199 -21.57 15.13 -1.35
C TRP A 199 -21.46 16.65 -1.22
N ASP A 200 -22.41 17.39 -1.79
CA ASP A 200 -22.43 18.84 -1.74
C ASP A 200 -22.61 19.36 -0.32
N ALA A 201 -23.51 18.73 0.43
CA ALA A 201 -23.76 19.07 1.83
C ALA A 201 -22.57 18.79 2.76
N ALA A 202 -21.83 17.69 2.52
CA ALA A 202 -20.64 17.34 3.29
C ALA A 202 -19.42 18.22 2.96
N GLY A 203 -19.36 18.79 1.76
CA GLY A 203 -18.21 19.52 1.25
C GLY A 203 -17.64 20.61 2.17
N PRO A 204 -18.43 21.52 2.74
CA PRO A 204 -17.97 22.52 3.69
C PRO A 204 -17.34 21.91 4.94
N TYR A 205 -17.98 20.89 5.53
CA TYR A 205 -17.47 20.18 6.70
C TYR A 205 -16.15 19.44 6.42
N VAL A 206 -16.08 18.74 5.28
CA VAL A 206 -14.86 18.04 4.83
C VAL A 206 -13.67 19.00 4.72
N ARG A 207 -13.90 20.18 4.14
CA ARG A 207 -12.85 21.22 4.01
C ARG A 207 -12.43 21.79 5.36
N GLN A 208 -13.38 22.06 6.25
CA GLN A 208 -13.12 22.60 7.58
C GLN A 208 -12.31 21.62 8.44
N GLU A 209 -12.68 20.34 8.43
CA GLU A 209 -12.04 19.29 9.23
C GLU A 209 -10.75 18.74 8.58
N GLY A 210 -10.46 19.10 7.33
CA GLY A 210 -9.36 18.49 6.56
C GLY A 210 -9.51 16.99 6.41
N ALA A 211 -10.78 16.51 6.30
CA ALA A 211 -11.11 15.10 6.28
C ALA A 211 -11.05 14.51 4.86
N SER A 212 -10.79 13.23 4.75
CA SER A 212 -11.09 12.46 3.54
C SER A 212 -12.58 12.19 3.48
N CYS A 213 -13.15 12.03 2.27
CA CYS A 213 -14.58 11.80 2.10
C CYS A 213 -14.84 10.75 1.04
N GLY A 214 -15.85 9.92 1.23
CA GLY A 214 -16.26 8.92 0.25
C GLY A 214 -17.36 7.99 0.74
N TYR A 215 -17.58 6.91 -0.03
CA TYR A 215 -18.69 5.97 0.13
C TYR A 215 -18.23 4.57 0.58
N SER A 216 -16.95 4.38 0.83
CA SER A 216 -16.37 3.07 1.14
C SER A 216 -16.26 2.86 2.65
N VAL A 217 -16.93 1.83 3.15
CA VAL A 217 -16.80 1.37 4.54
C VAL A 217 -15.37 0.86 4.79
N ASP A 218 -14.74 0.18 3.82
CA ASP A 218 -13.37 -0.32 3.94
C ASP A 218 -12.35 0.82 4.10
N ALA A 219 -12.55 1.93 3.39
CA ALA A 219 -11.74 3.14 3.58
C ALA A 219 -12.00 3.78 4.96
N ALA A 220 -13.26 3.81 5.41
CA ALA A 220 -13.62 4.33 6.73
C ALA A 220 -13.00 3.50 7.87
N LEU A 221 -12.86 2.18 7.71
CA LEU A 221 -12.18 1.29 8.67
C LEU A 221 -10.71 1.66 8.89
N GLN A 222 -10.08 2.36 7.96
CA GLN A 222 -8.69 2.81 8.05
C GLN A 222 -8.56 4.17 8.77
N ALA A 223 -9.66 4.77 9.23
CA ALA A 223 -9.65 6.09 9.86
C ALA A 223 -9.66 6.01 11.39
N GLU A 224 -8.97 6.97 12.05
CA GLU A 224 -9.07 7.15 13.50
C GLU A 224 -10.47 7.66 13.89
N LYS A 225 -10.96 8.66 13.15
CA LYS A 225 -12.27 9.26 13.32
C LYS A 225 -13.11 9.05 12.07
N VAL A 226 -14.34 8.61 12.23
CA VAL A 226 -15.32 8.50 11.14
C VAL A 226 -16.53 9.35 11.46
N THR A 227 -16.87 10.25 10.55
CA THR A 227 -18.13 10.98 10.61
C THR A 227 -19.07 10.41 9.56
N ILE A 228 -20.13 9.76 10.02
CA ILE A 228 -21.19 9.24 9.16
C ILE A 228 -22.16 10.38 8.87
N VAL A 229 -22.45 10.56 7.59
CA VAL A 229 -23.46 11.51 7.12
C VAL A 229 -24.69 10.74 6.72
N GLY A 230 -25.85 11.16 7.23
CA GLY A 230 -27.13 10.51 6.95
C GLY A 230 -27.73 9.72 8.10
N GLY A 231 -28.97 9.26 7.89
CA GLY A 231 -29.77 8.52 8.86
C GLY A 231 -29.35 7.07 9.07
N GLU A 232 -30.05 6.41 9.99
CA GLU A 232 -29.84 4.97 10.25
C GLU A 232 -30.39 4.11 9.12
N ASP A 233 -31.39 4.64 8.38
CA ASP A 233 -31.98 3.99 7.21
C ASP A 233 -31.02 4.02 5.99
N GLU A 234 -30.04 4.91 5.99
CA GLU A 234 -29.08 5.09 4.89
C GLU A 234 -27.76 4.36 5.16
N ILE A 235 -27.28 4.45 6.40
CA ILE A 235 -26.09 3.70 6.87
C ILE A 235 -26.46 3.06 8.19
N GLY A 236 -26.73 1.76 8.16
CA GLY A 236 -27.24 0.97 9.26
C GLY A 236 -26.31 0.86 10.47
N TYR A 237 -26.87 0.35 11.55
CA TYR A 237 -26.17 0.12 12.81
C TYR A 237 -25.02 -0.88 12.69
N GLU A 238 -25.12 -1.82 11.75
CA GLU A 238 -24.09 -2.82 11.49
C GLU A 238 -22.76 -2.17 11.07
N VAL A 239 -22.85 -1.11 10.24
CA VAL A 239 -21.66 -0.37 9.79
C VAL A 239 -21.05 0.40 10.97
N VAL A 240 -21.87 1.04 11.80
CA VAL A 240 -21.40 1.72 13.02
C VAL A 240 -20.65 0.75 13.92
N HIS A 241 -21.24 -0.40 14.20
CA HIS A 241 -20.65 -1.43 15.05
C HIS A 241 -19.33 -1.96 14.47
N GLN A 242 -19.29 -2.20 13.16
CA GLN A 242 -18.06 -2.64 12.45
C GLN A 242 -16.94 -1.60 12.60
N LEU A 243 -17.24 -0.32 12.45
CA LEU A 243 -16.28 0.76 12.59
C LEU A 243 -15.77 0.89 14.05
N GLU A 244 -16.67 0.78 15.03
CA GLU A 244 -16.32 0.82 16.46
C GLU A 244 -15.46 -0.38 16.86
N GLN A 245 -15.80 -1.58 16.41
CA GLN A 245 -14.99 -2.79 16.63
C GLN A 245 -13.58 -2.67 16.03
N ALA A 246 -13.48 -1.98 14.88
CA ALA A 246 -12.18 -1.67 14.26
C ALA A 246 -11.41 -0.55 15.00
N GLY A 247 -11.98 0.01 16.09
CA GLY A 247 -11.36 1.04 16.91
C GLY A 247 -11.46 2.45 16.35
N CYS A 248 -12.43 2.70 15.45
CA CYS A 248 -12.74 4.06 14.99
C CYS A 248 -13.57 4.82 16.05
N ILE A 249 -13.31 6.12 16.16
CA ILE A 249 -14.19 7.03 16.89
C ILE A 249 -15.30 7.44 15.92
N VAL A 250 -16.51 6.93 16.12
CA VAL A 250 -17.64 7.15 15.21
C VAL A 250 -18.54 8.28 15.72
N THR A 251 -18.85 9.21 14.83
CA THR A 251 -19.87 10.27 15.05
C THR A 251 -20.83 10.26 13.87
N ARG A 252 -22.10 10.62 14.11
CA ARG A 252 -23.12 10.71 13.06
C ARG A 252 -23.67 12.13 12.97
N ILE A 253 -23.82 12.63 11.76
CA ILE A 253 -24.48 13.91 11.45
C ILE A 253 -25.78 13.57 10.70
N LYS A 254 -26.93 13.95 11.28
CA LYS A 254 -28.24 13.77 10.65
C LYS A 254 -28.51 14.88 9.63
N ASP A 255 -29.32 14.59 8.62
CA ASP A 255 -29.61 15.47 7.48
C ASP A 255 -30.12 16.86 7.89
N GLU A 256 -30.92 16.94 8.91
CA GLU A 256 -31.44 18.22 9.42
C GLU A 256 -30.34 19.17 9.91
N MET A 257 -29.24 18.66 10.38
CA MET A 257 -28.07 19.44 10.80
C MET A 257 -27.22 19.90 9.62
N MET A 258 -27.25 19.18 8.49
CA MET A 258 -26.47 19.49 7.31
C MET A 258 -26.97 20.73 6.57
N VAL A 259 -28.29 20.94 6.52
CA VAL A 259 -28.90 22.15 5.94
C VAL A 259 -28.45 23.40 6.68
N ASN A 260 -28.24 23.33 7.99
CA ASN A 260 -27.78 24.45 8.80
C ASN A 260 -26.29 24.74 8.59
N VAL A 261 -25.44 23.73 8.32
CA VAL A 261 -24.01 23.91 8.01
C VAL A 261 -23.83 24.59 6.66
N ALA A 262 -24.64 24.21 5.67
CA ALA A 262 -24.59 24.81 4.33
C ALA A 262 -25.00 26.29 4.31
N ASN A 263 -25.95 26.68 5.18
CA ASN A 263 -26.52 28.02 5.19
C ASN A 263 -25.83 29.04 6.12
N HIS A 264 -24.98 28.61 7.07
CA HIS A 264 -24.45 29.48 8.13
C HIS A 264 -22.93 29.51 8.27
N GLY A 265 -22.19 29.02 7.30
CA GLY A 265 -20.71 29.27 7.17
C GLY A 265 -19.89 28.96 8.42
N GLY A 266 -20.18 27.89 9.11
CA GLY A 266 -19.41 27.42 10.26
C GLY A 266 -20.29 27.16 11.49
N LEU A 267 -20.66 25.92 11.71
CA LEU A 267 -21.27 25.48 12.97
C LEU A 267 -20.21 24.71 13.77
N VAL A 268 -19.97 25.13 15.00
CA VAL A 268 -19.32 24.32 16.03
C VAL A 268 -20.32 23.25 16.43
N LEU A 269 -20.14 22.04 15.95
CA LEU A 269 -20.93 20.89 16.37
C LEU A 269 -20.43 20.45 17.74
N GLU A 270 -21.23 20.68 18.79
CA GLU A 270 -21.02 19.97 20.05
C GLU A 270 -21.38 18.48 19.84
N PRO A 271 -20.47 17.53 20.12
CA PRO A 271 -20.78 16.11 19.98
C PRO A 271 -21.81 15.70 21.01
N GLU A 272 -23.02 15.32 20.57
CA GLU A 272 -23.96 14.59 21.44
C GLU A 272 -23.28 13.28 21.85
N LYS A 273 -22.92 13.18 23.11
CA LYS A 273 -22.43 11.92 23.71
C LYS A 273 -23.54 10.88 23.56
N ALA A 274 -23.21 9.82 22.80
CA ALA A 274 -24.07 8.65 22.71
C ALA A 274 -24.43 8.19 24.12
N LYS A 275 -25.69 8.30 24.47
CA LYS A 275 -26.22 7.74 25.72
C LYS A 275 -26.15 6.23 25.63
N LYS A 276 -25.31 5.64 26.50
CA LYS A 276 -25.39 4.21 26.81
C LYS A 276 -26.79 3.90 27.31
N ILE A 277 -27.47 3.00 26.61
CA ILE A 277 -28.58 2.21 27.11
C ILE A 277 -28.11 0.78 27.23
#